data_81566e65882f0cebd6648d98f258c561
#
_entry.id   81566e65882f0cebd6648d98f258c561
#
_cell.length_a   1.000
_cell.length_b   1.000
_cell.length_c   1.000
_cell.angle_alpha   90.00
_cell.angle_beta   90.00
_cell.angle_gamma   90.00
#
_symmetry.space_group_name_H-M   'P 1'
#
loop_
_entity.id
_entity.type
_entity.pdbx_description
1 polymer ?
#
loop_
_entity_poly.entity_id
_entity_poly.type
_entity_poly.pdbx_seq_one_letter_code
_entity_poly.pdbx_strand_id
1 'polypeptide(L)'
;MINIFKYLDKKTKYLTIIGALANGGLALGQPLVVAKALSIDQNNLTYSSIWKFALFGFSVYFALYSLMLFCNHANNVFRREIHMNIRTALFHKLMEDREYSEDEKITLLTQDMEFLGDNFFERYMSISCWGFGALITAIYIIAQNVLLGSIFVFFTILRPIPQFLMNNKLKNSGDEMSQGRTAVHNQISDSIRGAQTLRMNQALPENSQRVWNINLRYQRAIQRFAFTHNIVFFCNGFMVFLSQVLPLVLGFFLAMQGHHVSVASLVAMYIAAGQLVGPIQNIMYDVVEVQGAKTTAEKIFGILNRADDSESDNHSISQVEELEISHLSKSYNGREILRDLNLAIRQGEKVLIKGPSGCGKSTLFRMITGEEKPDAGTITCRTRDGVKTSHFVRQVGIISQHPFLFNDTIRYNLSLGQEFSDQELETVLRQVKLDHELTDGLDFVITNNGENISGGQRVRIELARFLLRKKDILLADEVTAALDAENSQMVRDLIFSLPMMVLEIAHHIDDESRYDQVIELRKE
;
A
#
# COMPACT_ATOMS: atom_id res chain seq x y z
N MET A 1 17.89 9.93 0.40
CA MET A 1 17.60 9.23 1.68
C MET A 1 16.13 9.47 2.01
N ILE A 2 15.36 8.43 2.16
CA ILE A 2 13.90 8.53 2.42
C ILE A 2 13.70 9.09 3.83
N ASN A 3 13.05 10.24 3.96
CA ASN A 3 12.79 10.86 5.26
C ASN A 3 11.42 10.44 5.80
N ILE A 4 11.38 9.28 6.47
CA ILE A 4 10.18 8.72 7.09
C ILE A 4 9.60 9.66 8.16
N PHE A 5 10.47 10.38 8.88
CA PHE A 5 10.05 11.28 9.97
C PHE A 5 9.17 12.46 9.50
N LYS A 6 9.12 12.75 8.18
CA LYS A 6 8.22 13.77 7.64
C LYS A 6 6.74 13.43 7.90
N TYR A 7 6.41 12.15 7.96
CA TYR A 7 5.04 11.62 8.09
C TYR A 7 4.60 11.39 9.54
N LEU A 8 5.44 11.73 10.53
CA LEU A 8 5.13 11.63 11.95
C LEU A 8 4.90 13.01 12.57
N ASP A 9 4.00 13.09 13.55
CA ASP A 9 3.85 14.28 14.36
C ASP A 9 5.05 14.49 15.32
N LYS A 10 5.18 15.67 15.90
CA LYS A 10 6.28 15.97 16.83
C LYS A 10 6.24 15.09 18.07
N LYS A 11 5.04 14.79 18.58
CA LYS A 11 4.84 14.01 19.79
C LYS A 11 5.28 12.55 19.59
N THR A 12 4.87 11.95 18.48
CA THR A 12 5.25 10.57 18.13
C THR A 12 6.76 10.45 17.84
N LYS A 13 7.39 11.46 17.23
CA LYS A 13 8.86 11.49 17.06
C LYS A 13 9.59 11.39 18.40
N TYR A 14 9.21 12.23 19.37
CA TYR A 14 9.83 12.16 20.69
C TYR A 14 9.54 10.84 21.41
N LEU A 15 8.31 10.35 21.34
CA LEU A 15 7.92 9.07 21.94
C LEU A 15 8.75 7.92 21.37
N THR A 16 8.95 7.90 20.04
CA THR A 16 9.75 6.89 19.32
C THR A 16 11.21 6.92 19.76
N ILE A 17 11.83 8.11 19.84
CA ILE A 17 13.22 8.26 20.28
C ILE A 17 13.40 7.81 21.73
N ILE A 18 12.51 8.25 22.62
CA ILE A 18 12.55 7.84 24.03
C ILE A 18 12.33 6.33 24.17
N GLY A 19 11.40 5.75 23.40
CA GLY A 19 11.16 4.32 23.38
C GLY A 19 12.40 3.52 22.94
N ALA A 20 13.07 3.98 21.88
CA ALA A 20 14.28 3.33 21.38
C ALA A 20 15.44 3.39 22.41
N LEU A 21 15.64 4.53 23.07
CA LEU A 21 16.62 4.70 24.14
C LEU A 21 16.29 3.81 25.34
N ALA A 22 15.02 3.77 25.74
CA ALA A 22 14.56 2.96 26.86
C ALA A 22 14.77 1.46 26.63
N ASN A 23 14.57 0.98 25.41
CA ASN A 23 14.82 -0.41 25.05
C ASN A 23 16.28 -0.84 25.31
N GLY A 24 17.24 0.09 25.20
CA GLY A 24 18.64 -0.18 25.50
C GLY A 24 18.93 -0.60 26.93
N GLY A 25 18.12 -0.19 27.90
CA GLY A 25 18.25 -0.58 29.30
C GLY A 25 17.89 -2.04 29.57
N LEU A 26 17.10 -2.68 28.72
CA LEU A 26 16.58 -4.05 28.96
C LEU A 26 17.70 -5.09 29.04
N ALA A 27 18.76 -4.95 28.27
CA ALA A 27 19.88 -5.88 28.23
C ALA A 27 20.72 -5.91 29.53
N LEU A 28 20.60 -4.88 30.39
CA LEU A 28 21.38 -4.77 31.60
C LEU A 28 20.80 -5.53 32.81
N GLY A 29 19.53 -5.95 32.75
CA GLY A 29 18.85 -6.56 33.90
C GLY A 29 19.53 -7.79 34.45
N GLN A 30 19.80 -8.76 33.60
CA GLN A 30 20.45 -10.01 34.03
C GLN A 30 21.88 -9.78 34.53
N PRO A 31 22.77 -9.04 33.84
CA PRO A 31 24.10 -8.71 34.33
C PRO A 31 24.10 -8.03 35.71
N LEU A 32 23.22 -7.07 35.94
CA LEU A 32 23.12 -6.33 37.19
C LEU A 32 22.71 -7.23 38.37
N VAL A 33 21.68 -8.05 38.18
CA VAL A 33 21.19 -8.96 39.22
C VAL A 33 22.24 -10.00 39.58
N VAL A 34 22.91 -10.59 38.57
CA VAL A 34 23.96 -11.59 38.81
C VAL A 34 25.19 -10.97 39.45
N ALA A 35 25.64 -9.80 39.03
CA ALA A 35 26.72 -9.06 39.67
C ALA A 35 26.42 -8.82 41.15
N LYS A 36 25.19 -8.43 41.49
CA LYS A 36 24.74 -8.24 42.86
C LYS A 36 24.74 -9.55 43.66
N ALA A 37 24.25 -10.64 43.05
CA ALA A 37 24.25 -11.96 43.68
C ALA A 37 25.68 -12.41 44.10
N LEU A 38 26.64 -12.27 43.17
CA LEU A 38 28.02 -12.63 43.38
C LEU A 38 28.79 -11.71 44.35
N SER A 39 28.26 -10.53 44.65
CA SER A 39 28.81 -9.57 45.61
C SER A 39 28.34 -9.84 47.06
N ILE A 40 27.44 -10.79 47.30
CA ILE A 40 26.95 -11.14 48.64
C ILE A 40 28.01 -12.00 49.33
N ASP A 41 28.44 -11.59 50.54
CA ASP A 41 29.37 -12.37 51.36
C ASP A 41 28.67 -13.64 51.86
N GLN A 42 29.18 -14.78 51.39
CA GLN A 42 28.64 -16.10 51.74
C GLN A 42 28.85 -16.45 53.23
N ASN A 43 29.85 -15.87 53.89
CA ASN A 43 30.15 -16.15 55.30
C ASN A 43 29.20 -15.40 56.26
N ASN A 44 28.54 -14.34 55.79
CA ASN A 44 27.62 -13.48 56.55
C ASN A 44 26.20 -13.50 56.03
N LEU A 45 25.74 -14.62 55.46
CA LEU A 45 24.38 -14.77 54.94
C LEU A 45 23.34 -14.68 56.07
N THR A 46 22.46 -13.68 55.99
CA THR A 46 21.31 -13.51 56.88
C THR A 46 20.00 -13.53 56.08
N TYR A 47 18.90 -13.90 56.75
CA TYR A 47 17.56 -13.83 56.10
C TYR A 47 17.28 -12.42 55.56
N SER A 48 17.73 -11.38 56.26
CA SER A 48 17.58 -9.98 55.80
C SER A 48 18.34 -9.70 54.50
N SER A 49 19.57 -10.27 54.33
CA SER A 49 20.34 -10.07 53.09
C SER A 49 19.70 -10.79 51.90
N ILE A 50 19.09 -11.98 52.12
CA ILE A 50 18.37 -12.74 51.11
C ILE A 50 17.11 -11.97 50.65
N TRP A 51 16.31 -11.46 51.60
CA TRP A 51 15.11 -10.68 51.26
C TRP A 51 15.46 -9.36 50.58
N LYS A 52 16.52 -8.66 50.99
CA LYS A 52 17.01 -7.45 50.29
C LYS A 52 17.40 -7.73 48.85
N PHE A 53 18.08 -8.84 48.61
CA PHE A 53 18.45 -9.27 47.27
C PHE A 53 17.22 -9.64 46.42
N ALA A 54 16.26 -10.39 46.98
CA ALA A 54 15.00 -10.72 46.30
C ALA A 54 14.22 -9.47 45.91
N LEU A 55 14.11 -8.48 46.83
CA LEU A 55 13.44 -7.20 46.56
C LEU A 55 14.19 -6.40 45.48
N PHE A 56 15.53 -6.38 45.52
CA PHE A 56 16.35 -5.75 44.48
C PHE A 56 16.08 -6.37 43.11
N GLY A 57 16.16 -7.72 43.01
CA GLY A 57 15.89 -8.44 41.77
C GLY A 57 14.48 -8.17 41.23
N PHE A 58 13.47 -8.26 42.12
CA PHE A 58 12.10 -7.92 41.75
C PHE A 58 11.97 -6.47 41.20
N SER A 59 12.57 -5.51 41.90
CA SER A 59 12.52 -4.11 41.50
C SER A 59 13.16 -3.85 40.13
N VAL A 60 14.34 -4.49 39.89
CA VAL A 60 15.02 -4.40 38.59
C VAL A 60 14.17 -4.98 37.48
N TYR A 61 13.68 -6.21 37.64
CA TYR A 61 12.85 -6.83 36.59
C TYR A 61 11.51 -6.11 36.39
N PHE A 62 10.86 -5.66 37.46
CA PHE A 62 9.63 -4.87 37.37
C PHE A 62 9.86 -3.57 36.58
N ALA A 63 10.94 -2.84 36.87
CA ALA A 63 11.28 -1.63 36.13
C ALA A 63 11.56 -1.91 34.66
N LEU A 64 12.30 -2.99 34.36
CA LEU A 64 12.63 -3.38 32.97
C LEU A 64 11.40 -3.80 32.18
N TYR A 65 10.53 -4.64 32.76
CA TYR A 65 9.30 -5.02 32.05
C TYR A 65 8.32 -3.87 31.88
N SER A 66 8.27 -2.94 32.84
CA SER A 66 7.51 -1.69 32.68
C SER A 66 8.07 -0.85 31.53
N LEU A 67 9.39 -0.77 31.43
CA LEU A 67 10.08 -0.09 30.35
C LEU A 67 9.82 -0.76 29.00
N MET A 68 9.85 -2.09 28.96
CA MET A 68 9.50 -2.88 27.76
C MET A 68 8.06 -2.61 27.30
N LEU A 69 7.10 -2.56 28.23
CA LEU A 69 5.72 -2.21 27.91
C LEU A 69 5.62 -0.82 27.28
N PHE A 70 6.36 0.16 27.84
CA PHE A 70 6.43 1.51 27.27
C PHE A 70 7.04 1.50 25.85
N CYS A 71 8.14 0.76 25.63
CA CYS A 71 8.77 0.65 24.31
C CYS A 71 7.83 0.04 23.27
N ASN A 72 7.12 -1.03 23.63
CA ASN A 72 6.15 -1.66 22.76
C ASN A 72 4.98 -0.73 22.43
N HIS A 73 4.51 0.05 23.43
CA HIS A 73 3.49 1.07 23.18
C HIS A 73 3.99 2.14 22.22
N ALA A 74 5.19 2.67 22.41
CA ALA A 74 5.80 3.65 21.52
C ALA A 74 5.93 3.14 20.08
N ASN A 75 6.34 1.88 19.91
CA ASN A 75 6.47 1.22 18.63
C ASN A 75 5.10 1.05 17.92
N ASN A 76 4.07 0.64 18.67
CA ASN A 76 2.71 0.51 18.14
C ASN A 76 2.12 1.88 17.69
N VAL A 77 2.38 2.94 18.44
CA VAL A 77 1.97 4.31 18.05
C VAL A 77 2.69 4.75 16.79
N PHE A 78 4.00 4.54 16.70
CA PHE A 78 4.80 4.81 15.50
C PHE A 78 4.25 4.07 14.29
N ARG A 79 4.05 2.73 14.41
CA ARG A 79 3.52 1.89 13.33
C ARG A 79 2.17 2.42 12.83
N ARG A 80 1.24 2.65 13.76
CA ARG A 80 -0.10 3.14 13.41
C ARG A 80 -0.05 4.45 12.63
N GLU A 81 0.70 5.43 13.14
CA GLU A 81 0.72 6.78 12.56
C GLU A 81 1.38 6.78 11.17
N ILE A 82 2.50 6.07 11.02
CA ILE A 82 3.21 6.03 9.74
C ILE A 82 2.37 5.34 8.66
N HIS A 83 1.71 4.22 9.03
CA HIS A 83 0.83 3.51 8.11
C HIS A 83 -0.37 4.36 7.67
N MET A 84 -1.02 5.04 8.64
CA MET A 84 -2.16 5.89 8.33
C MET A 84 -1.77 7.04 7.40
N ASN A 85 -0.72 7.79 7.76
CA ASN A 85 -0.35 9.00 7.04
C ASN A 85 0.18 8.71 5.64
N ILE A 86 1.05 7.69 5.49
CA ILE A 86 1.60 7.31 4.18
C ILE A 86 0.50 6.70 3.29
N ARG A 87 -0.33 5.78 3.83
CA ARG A 87 -1.42 5.18 3.05
C ARG A 87 -2.44 6.21 2.59
N THR A 88 -2.81 7.17 3.44
CA THR A 88 -3.73 8.24 3.08
C THR A 88 -3.13 9.16 2.01
N ALA A 89 -1.87 9.58 2.17
CA ALA A 89 -1.18 10.39 1.18
C ALA A 89 -1.03 9.65 -0.17
N LEU A 90 -0.69 8.37 -0.13
CA LEU A 90 -0.57 7.52 -1.31
C LEU A 90 -1.94 7.33 -2.00
N PHE A 91 -3.00 7.13 -1.23
CA PHE A 91 -4.36 7.01 -1.76
C PHE A 91 -4.75 8.26 -2.54
N HIS A 92 -4.55 9.46 -1.99
CA HIS A 92 -4.86 10.70 -2.70
C HIS A 92 -4.07 10.83 -4.01
N LYS A 93 -2.77 10.56 -3.97
CA LYS A 93 -1.92 10.60 -5.17
C LYS A 93 -2.34 9.60 -6.24
N LEU A 94 -2.63 8.35 -5.84
CA LEU A 94 -3.03 7.30 -6.78
C LEU A 94 -4.44 7.51 -7.35
N MET A 95 -5.34 8.17 -6.63
CA MET A 95 -6.68 8.49 -7.16
C MET A 95 -6.61 9.52 -8.30
N GLU A 96 -5.64 10.40 -8.28
CA GLU A 96 -5.39 11.39 -9.35
C GLU A 96 -4.46 10.85 -10.44
N ASP A 97 -3.66 9.83 -10.14
CA ASP A 97 -2.69 9.24 -11.06
C ASP A 97 -3.39 8.41 -12.16
N ARG A 98 -2.95 8.59 -13.40
CA ARG A 98 -3.50 7.91 -14.59
C ARG A 98 -2.53 6.90 -15.21
N GLU A 99 -1.31 6.78 -14.69
CA GLU A 99 -0.28 5.89 -15.22
C GLU A 99 -0.46 4.44 -14.72
N TYR A 100 -1.02 4.27 -13.50
CA TYR A 100 -1.20 2.96 -12.89
C TYR A 100 -2.60 2.39 -13.17
N SER A 101 -2.67 1.10 -13.51
CA SER A 101 -3.92 0.35 -13.61
C SER A 101 -4.62 0.22 -12.23
N GLU A 102 -5.92 -0.08 -12.23
CA GLU A 102 -6.69 -0.26 -10.99
C GLU A 102 -6.10 -1.36 -10.10
N ASP A 103 -5.73 -2.51 -10.70
CA ASP A 103 -5.11 -3.63 -9.96
C ASP A 103 -3.76 -3.24 -9.35
N GLU A 104 -2.96 -2.43 -10.05
CA GLU A 104 -1.69 -1.92 -9.54
C GLU A 104 -1.91 -0.94 -8.38
N LYS A 105 -2.90 -0.05 -8.48
CA LYS A 105 -3.26 0.88 -7.39
C LYS A 105 -3.71 0.13 -6.14
N ILE A 106 -4.56 -0.89 -6.31
CA ILE A 106 -5.01 -1.74 -5.20
C ILE A 106 -3.80 -2.46 -4.57
N THR A 107 -2.91 -3.03 -5.39
CA THR A 107 -1.71 -3.73 -4.91
C THR A 107 -0.80 -2.79 -4.12
N LEU A 108 -0.55 -1.57 -4.63
CA LEU A 108 0.26 -0.56 -3.95
C LEU A 108 -0.32 -0.14 -2.59
N LEU A 109 -1.65 0.04 -2.51
CA LEU A 109 -2.34 0.48 -1.28
C LEU A 109 -2.54 -0.64 -0.25
N THR A 110 -2.51 -1.88 -0.66
CA THR A 110 -2.72 -3.04 0.21
C THR A 110 -1.42 -3.81 0.44
N GLN A 111 -1.01 -4.67 -0.48
CA GLN A 111 0.10 -5.60 -0.32
C GLN A 111 1.46 -4.90 -0.18
N ASP A 112 1.75 -3.92 -1.05
CA ASP A 112 3.03 -3.21 -1.03
C ASP A 112 3.17 -2.32 0.20
N MET A 113 2.08 -1.67 0.65
CA MET A 113 2.08 -0.90 1.89
C MET A 113 2.25 -1.77 3.13
N GLU A 114 1.64 -2.95 3.17
CA GLU A 114 1.80 -3.90 4.27
C GLU A 114 3.22 -4.45 4.31
N PHE A 115 3.75 -4.85 3.14
CA PHE A 115 5.14 -5.28 2.98
C PHE A 115 6.14 -4.20 3.45
N LEU A 116 5.93 -2.93 3.10
CA LEU A 116 6.76 -1.82 3.60
C LEU A 116 6.62 -1.61 5.09
N GLY A 117 5.42 -1.79 5.64
CA GLY A 117 5.19 -1.72 7.08
C GLY A 117 6.12 -2.65 7.84
N ASP A 118 6.08 -3.90 7.47
CA ASP A 118 6.78 -4.98 8.18
C ASP A 118 8.30 -5.01 7.89
N ASN A 119 8.71 -4.72 6.65
CA ASN A 119 10.09 -4.94 6.21
C ASN A 119 10.91 -3.65 6.04
N PHE A 120 10.27 -2.47 6.11
CA PHE A 120 10.95 -1.19 6.00
C PHE A 120 10.75 -0.34 7.26
N PHE A 121 9.53 0.04 7.60
CA PHE A 121 9.29 0.99 8.70
C PHE A 121 9.58 0.37 10.06
N GLU A 122 9.06 -0.82 10.34
CA GLU A 122 9.34 -1.51 11.61
C GLU A 122 10.81 -1.84 11.76
N ARG A 123 11.49 -2.23 10.67
CA ARG A 123 12.92 -2.55 10.71
C ARG A 123 13.78 -1.33 10.99
N TYR A 124 13.45 -0.16 10.46
CA TYR A 124 14.15 1.07 10.83
C TYR A 124 14.06 1.39 12.32
N MET A 125 12.87 1.22 12.90
CA MET A 125 12.68 1.40 14.34
C MET A 125 13.44 0.34 15.14
N SER A 126 13.34 -0.91 14.72
CA SER A 126 14.04 -2.07 15.32
C SER A 126 15.56 -1.88 15.33
N ILE A 127 16.16 -1.46 14.20
CA ILE A 127 17.60 -1.13 14.11
C ILE A 127 17.98 -0.07 15.15
N SER A 128 17.17 0.95 15.32
CA SER A 128 17.42 2.00 16.32
C SER A 128 17.37 1.45 17.74
N CYS A 129 16.36 0.63 18.06
CA CYS A 129 16.21 -0.01 19.37
C CYS A 129 17.40 -0.95 19.69
N TRP A 130 17.76 -1.80 18.74
CA TRP A 130 18.89 -2.72 18.91
C TRP A 130 20.23 -1.98 18.98
N GLY A 131 20.38 -0.89 18.20
CA GLY A 131 21.57 -0.03 18.22
C GLY A 131 21.82 0.60 19.58
N PHE A 132 20.80 1.19 20.18
CA PHE A 132 20.90 1.74 21.54
C PHE A 132 21.15 0.64 22.58
N GLY A 133 20.52 -0.52 22.43
CA GLY A 133 20.75 -1.68 23.29
C GLY A 133 22.20 -2.15 23.25
N ALA A 134 22.75 -2.30 22.06
CA ALA A 134 24.15 -2.69 21.87
C ALA A 134 25.11 -1.64 22.47
N LEU A 135 24.85 -0.35 22.22
CA LEU A 135 25.69 0.75 22.71
C LEU A 135 25.72 0.79 24.26
N ILE A 136 24.55 0.77 24.91
CA ILE A 136 24.44 0.82 26.37
C ILE A 136 25.11 -0.39 27.01
N THR A 137 24.91 -1.59 26.43
CA THR A 137 25.54 -2.82 26.91
C THR A 137 27.05 -2.80 26.72
N ALA A 138 27.57 -2.31 25.60
CA ALA A 138 28.99 -2.15 25.36
C ALA A 138 29.65 -1.18 26.38
N ILE A 139 29.00 -0.03 26.62
CA ILE A 139 29.45 0.95 27.64
C ILE A 139 29.51 0.28 29.03
N TYR A 140 28.48 -0.50 29.41
CA TYR A 140 28.46 -1.21 30.68
C TYR A 140 29.63 -2.20 30.81
N ILE A 141 29.91 -2.99 29.76
CA ILE A 141 31.00 -3.97 29.75
C ILE A 141 32.37 -3.27 29.90
N ILE A 142 32.60 -2.18 29.15
CA ILE A 142 33.85 -1.42 29.21
C ILE A 142 34.01 -0.74 30.57
N ALA A 143 32.94 -0.24 31.17
CA ALA A 143 32.97 0.38 32.50
C ALA A 143 33.34 -0.57 33.64
N GLN A 144 33.12 -1.89 33.49
CA GLN A 144 33.57 -2.88 34.50
C GLN A 144 35.08 -3.06 34.50
N ASN A 145 35.71 -3.10 33.35
CA ASN A 145 37.15 -3.15 33.17
C ASN A 145 37.48 -2.75 31.73
N VAL A 146 38.27 -1.68 31.54
CA VAL A 146 38.52 -1.12 30.22
C VAL A 146 39.21 -2.12 29.29
N LEU A 147 40.23 -2.81 29.74
CA LEU A 147 41.00 -3.77 28.93
C LEU A 147 40.15 -4.97 28.52
N LEU A 148 39.63 -5.68 29.51
CA LEU A 148 38.83 -6.88 29.26
C LEU A 148 37.50 -6.58 28.56
N GLY A 149 36.87 -5.51 28.97
CA GLY A 149 35.62 -5.04 28.32
C GLY A 149 35.81 -4.72 26.84
N SER A 150 36.91 -4.06 26.50
CA SER A 150 37.24 -3.79 25.09
C SER A 150 37.48 -5.07 24.29
N ILE A 151 38.13 -6.07 24.89
CA ILE A 151 38.34 -7.38 24.27
C ILE A 151 37.00 -8.12 24.05
N PHE A 152 36.11 -8.12 25.04
CA PHE A 152 34.77 -8.71 24.91
C PHE A 152 33.98 -8.04 23.78
N VAL A 153 33.94 -6.73 23.76
CA VAL A 153 33.20 -5.94 22.74
C VAL A 153 33.83 -6.18 21.36
N PHE A 154 35.16 -6.16 21.25
CA PHE A 154 35.85 -6.39 19.97
C PHE A 154 35.49 -7.75 19.35
N PHE A 155 35.62 -8.83 20.08
CA PHE A 155 35.28 -10.16 19.57
C PHE A 155 33.77 -10.32 19.30
N THR A 156 32.93 -9.63 20.05
CA THR A 156 31.48 -9.65 19.80
C THR A 156 31.13 -8.93 18.50
N ILE A 157 31.76 -7.82 18.19
CA ILE A 157 31.57 -7.09 16.93
C ILE A 157 32.04 -7.91 15.70
N LEU A 158 33.01 -8.80 15.87
CA LEU A 158 33.48 -9.68 14.79
C LEU A 158 32.56 -10.86 14.48
N ARG A 159 31.55 -11.14 15.30
CA ARG A 159 30.64 -12.28 15.12
C ARG A 159 29.89 -12.30 13.79
N PRO A 160 29.48 -11.16 13.18
CA PRO A 160 28.82 -11.15 11.88
C PRO A 160 29.71 -11.56 10.69
N ILE A 161 31.02 -11.69 10.86
CA ILE A 161 31.94 -11.99 9.75
C ILE A 161 31.52 -13.21 8.92
N PRO A 162 31.15 -14.37 9.49
CA PRO A 162 30.73 -15.53 8.70
C PRO A 162 29.53 -15.22 7.80
N GLN A 163 28.60 -14.41 8.27
CA GLN A 163 27.44 -13.98 7.49
C GLN A 163 27.86 -13.10 6.30
N PHE A 164 28.77 -12.15 6.51
CA PHE A 164 29.30 -11.32 5.42
C PHE A 164 30.03 -12.15 4.36
N LEU A 165 30.85 -13.11 4.78
CA LEU A 165 31.57 -13.98 3.87
C LEU A 165 30.64 -14.87 3.04
N MET A 166 29.51 -15.28 3.61
CA MET A 166 28.52 -16.15 2.96
C MET A 166 27.38 -15.38 2.28
N ASN A 167 27.37 -14.05 2.34
CA ASN A 167 26.26 -13.22 1.88
C ASN A 167 25.88 -13.50 0.41
N ASN A 168 26.84 -13.63 -0.49
CA ASN A 168 26.57 -13.90 -1.91
C ASN A 168 25.91 -15.27 -2.12
N LYS A 169 26.33 -16.30 -1.38
CA LYS A 169 25.71 -17.64 -1.47
C LYS A 169 24.30 -17.62 -0.89
N LEU A 170 24.10 -16.91 0.22
CA LEU A 170 22.81 -16.76 0.87
C LEU A 170 21.83 -16.01 -0.05
N LYS A 171 22.29 -14.91 -0.67
CA LYS A 171 21.52 -14.14 -1.64
C LYS A 171 21.11 -15.01 -2.84
N ASN A 172 22.05 -15.67 -3.50
CA ASN A 172 21.77 -16.48 -4.67
C ASN A 172 20.78 -17.62 -4.37
N SER A 173 20.92 -18.30 -3.25
CA SER A 173 19.97 -19.34 -2.84
C SER A 173 18.60 -18.76 -2.42
N GLY A 174 18.56 -17.55 -1.88
CA GLY A 174 17.33 -16.80 -1.62
C GLY A 174 16.59 -16.40 -2.91
N ASP A 175 17.33 -15.92 -3.90
CA ASP A 175 16.79 -15.57 -5.22
C ASP A 175 16.20 -16.80 -5.93
N GLU A 176 16.91 -17.96 -5.91
CA GLU A 176 16.37 -19.21 -6.44
C GLU A 176 15.06 -19.63 -5.74
N MET A 177 15.01 -19.50 -4.42
CA MET A 177 13.81 -19.81 -3.63
C MET A 177 12.66 -18.86 -4.00
N SER A 178 12.92 -17.57 -4.14
CA SER A 178 11.91 -16.56 -4.50
C SER A 178 11.35 -16.80 -5.91
N GLN A 179 12.22 -17.07 -6.90
CA GLN A 179 11.81 -17.45 -8.26
C GLN A 179 10.98 -18.73 -8.27
N GLY A 180 11.39 -19.72 -7.49
CA GLY A 180 10.63 -20.97 -7.34
C GLY A 180 9.23 -20.74 -6.76
N ARG A 181 9.10 -19.88 -5.76
CA ARG A 181 7.80 -19.51 -5.18
C ARG A 181 6.89 -18.87 -6.21
N THR A 182 7.40 -17.91 -6.98
CA THR A 182 6.64 -17.24 -8.03
C THR A 182 6.19 -18.24 -9.12
N ALA A 183 7.06 -19.15 -9.52
CA ALA A 183 6.72 -20.18 -10.52
C ALA A 183 5.59 -21.11 -10.03
N VAL A 184 5.61 -21.53 -8.75
CA VAL A 184 4.55 -22.34 -8.15
C VAL A 184 3.23 -21.54 -8.08
N HIS A 185 3.29 -20.29 -7.64
CA HIS A 185 2.11 -19.43 -7.58
C HIS A 185 1.44 -19.26 -8.93
N ASN A 186 2.21 -18.92 -9.97
CA ASN A 186 1.69 -18.73 -11.33
C ASN A 186 1.09 -20.03 -11.87
N GLN A 187 1.78 -21.17 -11.71
CA GLN A 187 1.26 -22.46 -12.19
C GLN A 187 -0.04 -22.88 -11.49
N ILE A 188 -0.15 -22.64 -10.18
CA ILE A 188 -1.38 -22.93 -9.42
C ILE A 188 -2.50 -22.00 -9.88
N SER A 189 -2.23 -20.71 -10.02
CA SER A 189 -3.21 -19.71 -10.49
C SER A 189 -3.76 -20.07 -11.87
N ASP A 190 -2.87 -20.40 -12.82
CA ASP A 190 -3.26 -20.82 -14.17
C ASP A 190 -4.10 -22.10 -14.14
N SER A 191 -3.70 -23.08 -13.31
CA SER A 191 -4.43 -24.34 -13.17
C SER A 191 -5.85 -24.13 -12.61
N ILE A 192 -6.00 -23.22 -11.65
CA ILE A 192 -7.32 -22.90 -11.06
C ILE A 192 -8.17 -22.15 -12.08
N ARG A 193 -7.63 -21.13 -12.74
CA ARG A 193 -8.36 -20.37 -13.78
C ARG A 193 -8.75 -21.26 -14.96
N GLY A 194 -7.87 -22.18 -15.35
CA GLY A 194 -8.11 -23.16 -16.42
C GLY A 194 -8.80 -24.45 -15.99
N ALA A 195 -9.32 -24.56 -14.76
CA ALA A 195 -9.82 -25.82 -14.21
C ALA A 195 -10.96 -26.45 -15.02
N GLN A 196 -11.84 -25.65 -15.62
CA GLN A 196 -12.91 -26.15 -16.50
C GLN A 196 -12.32 -26.75 -17.79
N THR A 197 -11.37 -26.06 -18.41
CA THR A 197 -10.69 -26.54 -19.62
C THR A 197 -9.95 -27.85 -19.36
N LEU A 198 -9.22 -27.94 -18.24
CA LEU A 198 -8.50 -29.16 -17.85
C LEU A 198 -9.45 -30.33 -17.63
N ARG A 199 -10.59 -30.11 -16.99
CA ARG A 199 -11.62 -31.15 -16.77
C ARG A 199 -12.25 -31.63 -18.08
N MET A 200 -12.62 -30.69 -18.95
CA MET A 200 -13.28 -31.01 -20.21
C MET A 200 -12.34 -31.79 -21.18
N ASN A 201 -11.03 -31.54 -21.10
CA ASN A 201 -10.03 -32.22 -21.93
C ASN A 201 -9.35 -33.40 -21.21
N GLN A 202 -9.83 -33.79 -20.01
CA GLN A 202 -9.29 -34.90 -19.21
C GLN A 202 -7.79 -34.77 -18.91
N ALA A 203 -7.25 -33.54 -18.86
CA ALA A 203 -5.84 -33.21 -18.71
C ALA A 203 -5.41 -32.90 -17.26
N LEU A 204 -6.24 -33.26 -16.28
CA LEU A 204 -5.92 -33.03 -14.85
C LEU A 204 -4.68 -33.81 -14.37
N PRO A 205 -4.46 -35.11 -14.77
CA PRO A 205 -3.28 -35.85 -14.33
C PRO A 205 -1.97 -35.21 -14.81
N GLU A 206 -1.91 -34.81 -16.08
CA GLU A 206 -0.73 -34.18 -16.70
C GLU A 206 -0.43 -32.83 -16.06
N ASN A 207 -1.48 -32.01 -15.81
CA ASN A 207 -1.33 -30.76 -15.13
C ASN A 207 -0.88 -30.94 -13.68
N SER A 208 -1.42 -31.93 -12.96
CA SER A 208 -0.99 -32.28 -11.60
C SER A 208 0.48 -32.67 -11.54
N GLN A 209 0.95 -33.46 -12.52
CA GLN A 209 2.37 -33.83 -12.65
C GLN A 209 3.25 -32.59 -12.91
N ARG A 210 2.77 -31.64 -13.70
CA ARG A 210 3.47 -30.37 -13.95
C ARG A 210 3.58 -29.53 -12.68
N VAL A 211 2.48 -29.36 -11.94
CA VAL A 211 2.47 -28.68 -10.63
C VAL A 211 3.43 -29.36 -9.66
N TRP A 212 3.41 -30.69 -9.58
CA TRP A 212 4.31 -31.47 -8.73
C TRP A 212 5.78 -31.18 -9.06
N ASN A 213 6.17 -31.22 -10.33
CA ASN A 213 7.55 -31.00 -10.77
C ASN A 213 8.05 -29.58 -10.43
N ILE A 214 7.20 -28.58 -10.61
CA ILE A 214 7.52 -27.18 -10.26
C ILE A 214 7.67 -27.04 -8.75
N ASN A 215 6.73 -27.61 -7.98
CA ASN A 215 6.79 -27.60 -6.52
C ASN A 215 8.03 -28.33 -5.99
N LEU A 216 8.40 -29.46 -6.59
CA LEU A 216 9.62 -30.19 -6.21
C LEU A 216 10.89 -29.35 -6.41
N ARG A 217 10.98 -28.58 -7.51
CA ARG A 217 12.10 -27.65 -7.73
C ARG A 217 12.13 -26.55 -6.66
N TYR A 218 10.99 -26.00 -6.32
CA TYR A 218 10.86 -24.99 -5.25
C TYR A 218 11.27 -25.56 -3.89
N GLN A 219 10.81 -26.76 -3.52
CA GLN A 219 11.21 -27.41 -2.27
C GLN A 219 12.72 -27.68 -2.19
N ARG A 220 13.35 -28.05 -3.30
CA ARG A 220 14.81 -28.20 -3.39
C ARG A 220 15.54 -26.85 -3.23
N ALA A 221 14.97 -25.77 -3.72
CA ALA A 221 15.53 -24.42 -3.52
C ALA A 221 15.43 -23.99 -2.04
N ILE A 222 14.30 -24.23 -1.39
CA ILE A 222 14.13 -24.04 0.06
C ILE A 222 15.20 -24.83 0.86
N GLN A 223 15.37 -26.11 0.51
CA GLN A 223 16.35 -26.97 1.19
C GLN A 223 17.79 -26.44 1.02
N ARG A 224 18.16 -25.96 -0.17
CA ARG A 224 19.48 -25.35 -0.41
C ARG A 224 19.67 -24.06 0.37
N PHE A 225 18.66 -23.20 0.40
CA PHE A 225 18.69 -21.99 1.21
C PHE A 225 18.85 -22.29 2.70
N ALA A 226 18.04 -23.20 3.24
CA ALA A 226 18.10 -23.62 4.63
C ALA A 226 19.47 -24.24 4.99
N PHE A 227 20.04 -25.06 4.11
CA PHE A 227 21.37 -25.64 4.32
C PHE A 227 22.46 -24.55 4.35
N THR A 228 22.42 -23.59 3.44
CA THR A 228 23.35 -22.45 3.42
C THR A 228 23.23 -21.62 4.71
N HIS A 229 22.01 -21.34 5.14
CA HIS A 229 21.73 -20.65 6.40
C HIS A 229 22.28 -21.43 7.62
N ASN A 230 22.12 -22.76 7.64
CA ASN A 230 22.63 -23.60 8.73
C ASN A 230 24.17 -23.61 8.81
N ILE A 231 24.87 -23.51 7.66
CA ILE A 231 26.33 -23.35 7.66
C ILE A 231 26.72 -22.02 8.32
N VAL A 232 26.03 -20.92 7.99
CA VAL A 232 26.28 -19.62 8.63
C VAL A 232 26.03 -19.71 10.13
N PHE A 233 24.94 -20.35 10.54
CA PHE A 233 24.61 -20.55 11.97
C PHE A 233 25.69 -21.35 12.68
N PHE A 234 26.19 -22.42 12.09
CA PHE A 234 27.31 -23.23 12.65
C PHE A 234 28.58 -22.37 12.83
N CYS A 235 28.98 -21.61 11.81
CA CYS A 235 30.13 -20.71 11.90
C CYS A 235 29.93 -19.64 12.98
N ASN A 236 28.73 -19.10 13.11
CA ASN A 236 28.40 -18.17 14.19
C ASN A 236 28.53 -18.82 15.58
N GLY A 237 28.21 -20.10 15.74
CA GLY A 237 28.45 -20.85 16.97
C GLY A 237 29.91 -20.85 17.39
N PHE A 238 30.83 -21.00 16.43
CA PHE A 238 32.28 -20.89 16.71
C PHE A 238 32.68 -19.47 17.14
N MET A 239 32.08 -18.44 16.52
CA MET A 239 32.31 -17.05 16.93
C MET A 239 31.82 -16.77 18.36
N VAL A 240 30.82 -17.51 18.87
CA VAL A 240 30.41 -17.45 20.29
C VAL A 240 31.57 -17.82 21.21
N PHE A 241 32.26 -18.92 20.93
CA PHE A 241 33.43 -19.32 21.69
C PHE A 241 34.47 -18.19 21.73
N LEU A 242 34.85 -17.62 20.62
CA LEU A 242 35.81 -16.53 20.53
C LEU A 242 35.36 -15.27 21.29
N SER A 243 34.09 -14.92 21.26
CA SER A 243 33.58 -13.69 21.86
C SER A 243 33.26 -13.80 23.36
N GLN A 244 33.02 -14.99 23.87
CA GLN A 244 32.62 -15.18 25.26
C GLN A 244 33.66 -15.97 26.08
N VAL A 245 34.10 -17.12 25.58
CA VAL A 245 34.99 -18.00 26.37
C VAL A 245 36.43 -17.50 26.37
N LEU A 246 36.96 -17.08 25.21
CA LEU A 246 38.33 -16.61 25.10
C LEU A 246 38.61 -15.38 26.00
N PRO A 247 37.81 -14.31 26.01
CA PRO A 247 38.01 -13.19 26.93
C PRO A 247 37.88 -13.57 28.41
N LEU A 248 37.00 -14.54 28.73
CA LEU A 248 36.86 -15.05 30.09
C LEU A 248 38.17 -15.75 30.56
N VAL A 249 38.75 -16.61 29.71
CA VAL A 249 40.03 -17.26 29.99
C VAL A 249 41.14 -16.24 30.18
N LEU A 250 41.22 -15.20 29.30
CA LEU A 250 42.16 -14.10 29.46
C LEU A 250 41.96 -13.35 30.78
N GLY A 251 40.73 -13.15 31.21
CA GLY A 251 40.39 -12.54 32.49
C GLY A 251 40.89 -13.33 33.69
N PHE A 252 40.77 -14.65 33.65
CA PHE A 252 41.35 -15.52 34.71
C PHE A 252 42.88 -15.43 34.72
N PHE A 253 43.56 -15.41 33.57
CA PHE A 253 45.01 -15.20 33.51
C PHE A 253 45.43 -13.88 34.15
N LEU A 254 44.74 -12.79 33.84
CA LEU A 254 45.00 -11.46 34.42
C LEU A 254 44.77 -11.45 35.94
N ALA A 255 43.73 -12.13 36.42
CA ALA A 255 43.45 -12.26 37.84
C ALA A 255 44.59 -13.04 38.57
N MET A 256 45.12 -14.11 37.95
CA MET A 256 46.26 -14.87 38.49
C MET A 256 47.55 -14.04 38.52
N GLN A 257 47.75 -13.09 37.62
CA GLN A 257 48.90 -12.18 37.59
C GLN A 257 48.78 -11.02 38.58
N GLY A 258 47.76 -10.98 39.42
CA GLY A 258 47.56 -9.96 40.46
C GLY A 258 46.90 -8.68 39.99
N HIS A 259 46.36 -8.64 38.75
CA HIS A 259 45.53 -7.54 38.34
C HIS A 259 44.19 -7.58 39.09
N HIS A 260 43.69 -6.41 39.55
CA HIS A 260 42.45 -6.31 40.33
C HIS A 260 41.19 -6.60 39.47
N VAL A 261 41.00 -7.87 39.13
CA VAL A 261 39.82 -8.35 38.40
C VAL A 261 39.03 -9.27 39.32
N SER A 262 37.82 -8.84 39.72
CA SER A 262 36.93 -9.66 40.53
C SER A 262 36.22 -10.74 39.69
N VAL A 263 36.00 -11.91 40.25
CA VAL A 263 35.21 -12.98 39.60
C VAL A 263 33.82 -12.48 39.29
N ALA A 264 33.23 -11.66 40.16
CA ALA A 264 31.91 -11.07 39.93
C ALA A 264 31.87 -10.17 38.68
N SER A 265 32.89 -9.32 38.48
CA SER A 265 32.97 -8.48 37.26
C SER A 265 33.22 -9.30 36.00
N LEU A 266 34.02 -10.37 36.05
CA LEU A 266 34.22 -11.27 34.91
C LEU A 266 32.92 -11.96 34.48
N VAL A 267 32.19 -12.51 35.47
CA VAL A 267 30.90 -13.16 35.17
C VAL A 267 29.86 -12.14 34.67
N ALA A 268 29.82 -10.95 35.24
CA ALA A 268 28.93 -9.89 34.77
C ALA A 268 29.25 -9.45 33.31
N MET A 269 30.55 -9.30 32.97
CA MET A 269 30.99 -9.00 31.61
C MET A 269 30.66 -10.13 30.63
N TYR A 270 30.85 -11.40 31.02
CA TYR A 270 30.50 -12.58 30.23
C TYR A 270 28.99 -12.59 29.88
N ILE A 271 28.14 -12.38 30.89
CA ILE A 271 26.68 -12.34 30.70
C ILE A 271 26.28 -11.17 29.82
N ALA A 272 26.84 -9.98 30.07
CA ALA A 272 26.56 -8.79 29.28
C ALA A 272 27.03 -8.94 27.83
N ALA A 273 28.19 -9.54 27.57
CA ALA A 273 28.66 -9.85 26.23
C ALA A 273 27.72 -10.83 25.49
N GLY A 274 27.12 -11.79 26.23
CA GLY A 274 26.05 -12.64 25.73
C GLY A 274 24.83 -11.84 25.27
N GLN A 275 24.45 -10.81 26.01
CA GLN A 275 23.33 -9.93 25.68
C GLN A 275 23.59 -9.01 24.47
N LEU A 276 24.83 -8.72 24.10
CA LEU A 276 25.19 -7.98 22.89
C LEU A 276 24.94 -8.74 21.61
N VAL A 277 24.89 -10.04 21.67
CA VAL A 277 24.80 -10.91 20.49
C VAL A 277 23.50 -10.71 19.74
N GLY A 278 22.38 -10.78 20.45
CA GLY A 278 21.05 -10.63 19.88
C GLY A 278 20.88 -9.30 19.13
N PRO A 279 21.15 -8.16 19.75
CA PRO A 279 21.12 -6.86 19.09
C PRO A 279 21.93 -6.80 17.79
N ILE A 280 23.19 -7.29 17.80
CA ILE A 280 24.03 -7.26 16.60
C ILE A 280 23.45 -8.14 15.48
N GLN A 281 22.97 -9.34 15.79
CA GLN A 281 22.35 -10.22 14.81
C GLN A 281 21.04 -9.64 14.27
N ASN A 282 20.21 -9.06 15.13
CA ASN A 282 18.94 -8.45 14.72
C ASN A 282 19.16 -7.22 13.84
N ILE A 283 20.14 -6.35 14.16
CA ILE A 283 20.48 -5.22 13.27
C ILE A 283 20.85 -5.72 11.87
N MET A 284 21.66 -6.77 11.78
CA MET A 284 22.05 -7.32 10.48
C MET A 284 20.86 -7.89 9.71
N TYR A 285 19.99 -8.63 10.39
CA TYR A 285 18.77 -9.15 9.81
C TYR A 285 17.87 -8.00 9.30
N ASP A 286 17.63 -7.02 10.15
CA ASP A 286 16.78 -5.86 9.82
C ASP A 286 17.37 -5.04 8.66
N VAL A 287 18.69 -4.88 8.57
CA VAL A 287 19.35 -4.20 7.44
C VAL A 287 19.12 -4.96 6.12
N VAL A 288 19.17 -6.29 6.13
CA VAL A 288 18.89 -7.10 4.94
C VAL A 288 17.42 -6.96 4.50
N GLU A 289 16.48 -6.99 5.46
CA GLU A 289 15.05 -6.78 5.17
C GLU A 289 14.78 -5.38 4.59
N VAL A 290 15.37 -4.34 5.17
CA VAL A 290 15.28 -2.96 4.64
C VAL A 290 15.85 -2.87 3.21
N GLN A 291 16.97 -3.54 2.94
CA GLN A 291 17.54 -3.59 1.59
C GLN A 291 16.62 -4.32 0.60
N GLY A 292 15.98 -5.40 1.02
CA GLY A 292 14.98 -6.13 0.23
C GLY A 292 13.74 -5.30 -0.09
N ALA A 293 13.30 -4.47 0.85
CA ALA A 293 12.13 -3.60 0.68
C ALA A 293 12.44 -2.26 -0.04
N LYS A 294 13.71 -1.98 -0.32
CA LYS A 294 14.15 -0.67 -0.86
C LYS A 294 13.49 -0.32 -2.18
N THR A 295 13.38 -1.25 -3.11
CA THR A 295 12.77 -1.01 -4.44
C THR A 295 11.30 -0.62 -4.32
N THR A 296 10.53 -1.32 -3.48
CA THR A 296 9.13 -0.99 -3.21
C THR A 296 9.01 0.37 -2.52
N ALA A 297 9.91 0.66 -1.57
CA ALA A 297 9.97 1.96 -0.91
C ALA A 297 10.25 3.10 -1.92
N GLU A 298 11.25 2.93 -2.79
CA GLU A 298 11.59 3.91 -3.82
C GLU A 298 10.40 4.16 -4.78
N LYS A 299 9.67 3.11 -5.16
CA LYS A 299 8.46 3.24 -5.98
C LYS A 299 7.40 4.08 -5.27
N ILE A 300 7.02 3.73 -4.04
CA ILE A 300 5.98 4.43 -3.29
C ILE A 300 6.37 5.87 -2.95
N PHE A 301 7.58 6.10 -2.47
CA PHE A 301 8.06 7.47 -2.20
C PHE A 301 8.28 8.28 -3.47
N GLY A 302 8.58 7.64 -4.60
CA GLY A 302 8.59 8.27 -5.92
C GLY A 302 7.23 8.86 -6.28
N ILE A 303 6.14 8.09 -6.07
CA ILE A 303 4.77 8.54 -6.28
C ILE A 303 4.43 9.70 -5.33
N LEU A 304 4.75 9.56 -4.04
CA LEU A 304 4.46 10.57 -3.02
C LEU A 304 5.20 11.91 -3.22
N ASN A 305 6.35 11.88 -3.87
CA ASN A 305 7.17 13.07 -4.13
C ASN A 305 6.94 13.68 -5.51
N ARG A 306 6.06 13.09 -6.35
CA ARG A 306 5.64 13.76 -7.60
C ARG A 306 4.99 15.09 -7.24
N ALA A 307 5.32 16.13 -7.98
CA ALA A 307 4.62 17.41 -7.87
C ALA A 307 3.11 17.18 -8.10
N ASP A 308 2.27 17.92 -7.40
CA ASP A 308 0.85 17.95 -7.69
C ASP A 308 0.69 18.67 -9.04
N ASP A 309 0.46 17.91 -10.11
CA ASP A 309 0.06 18.46 -11.41
C ASP A 309 -1.38 19.03 -11.35
N SER A 310 -2.04 18.92 -10.23
CA SER A 310 -3.26 19.67 -9.93
C SER A 310 -2.88 21.15 -9.73
N GLU A 311 -2.50 21.83 -10.83
CA GLU A 311 -2.87 23.22 -10.93
C GLU A 311 -4.38 23.22 -10.71
N SER A 312 -4.73 23.69 -9.55
CA SER A 312 -6.07 23.75 -9.03
C SER A 312 -7.03 24.28 -10.08
N ASP A 313 -7.76 23.38 -10.75
CA ASP A 313 -9.00 23.70 -11.48
C ASP A 313 -10.09 24.19 -10.50
N ASN A 314 -9.69 25.01 -9.54
CA ASN A 314 -10.56 25.63 -8.54
C ASN A 314 -11.35 26.83 -9.10
N HIS A 315 -11.30 27.05 -10.40
CA HIS A 315 -12.14 28.07 -11.01
C HIS A 315 -13.53 27.49 -11.18
N SER A 316 -14.48 27.94 -10.37
CA SER A 316 -15.89 27.76 -10.66
C SER A 316 -16.19 28.48 -11.98
N ILE A 317 -16.39 27.73 -13.05
CA ILE A 317 -16.84 28.26 -14.32
C ILE A 317 -18.36 28.45 -14.26
N SER A 318 -18.85 29.52 -14.89
CA SER A 318 -20.28 29.71 -15.11
C SER A 318 -20.83 28.65 -16.08
N GLN A 319 -22.13 28.57 -16.21
CA GLN A 319 -22.80 27.59 -17.06
C GLN A 319 -22.20 27.53 -18.47
N VAL A 320 -21.98 26.30 -18.97
CA VAL A 320 -21.43 26.07 -20.32
C VAL A 320 -22.54 26.20 -21.36
N GLU A 321 -22.35 27.09 -22.32
CA GLU A 321 -23.31 27.30 -23.43
C GLU A 321 -22.93 26.55 -24.72
N GLU A 322 -21.64 26.33 -24.95
CA GLU A 322 -21.15 25.67 -26.17
C GLU A 322 -19.88 24.86 -25.86
N LEU A 323 -19.84 23.62 -26.36
CA LEU A 323 -18.64 22.77 -26.39
C LEU A 323 -18.10 22.75 -27.81
N GLU A 324 -16.85 23.14 -28.03
CA GLU A 324 -16.19 23.20 -29.33
C GLU A 324 -14.99 22.24 -29.36
N ILE A 325 -14.99 21.36 -30.32
CA ILE A 325 -13.89 20.43 -30.65
C ILE A 325 -13.35 20.88 -32.02
N SER A 326 -12.04 21.20 -32.08
CA SER A 326 -11.41 21.74 -33.28
C SER A 326 -10.18 20.95 -33.67
N HIS A 327 -10.18 20.42 -34.90
CA HIS A 327 -9.06 19.67 -35.50
C HIS A 327 -8.52 18.54 -34.65
N LEU A 328 -9.39 17.82 -33.90
CA LEU A 328 -9.00 16.81 -32.93
C LEU A 328 -8.49 15.55 -33.62
N SER A 329 -7.26 15.17 -33.28
CA SER A 329 -6.63 13.95 -33.80
C SER A 329 -5.98 13.15 -32.67
N LYS A 330 -6.03 11.80 -32.83
CA LYS A 330 -5.44 10.84 -31.86
C LYS A 330 -4.97 9.58 -32.56
N SER A 331 -3.75 9.14 -32.19
CA SER A 331 -3.12 7.92 -32.70
C SER A 331 -2.63 7.03 -31.56
N TYR A 332 -2.65 5.72 -31.76
CA TYR A 332 -2.04 4.73 -30.89
C TYR A 332 -1.12 3.81 -31.69
N ASN A 333 0.12 3.68 -31.25
CA ASN A 333 1.11 2.82 -31.91
C ASN A 333 1.25 3.08 -33.42
N GLY A 334 1.17 4.36 -33.83
CA GLY A 334 1.28 4.78 -35.23
C GLY A 334 0.01 4.58 -36.06
N ARG A 335 -1.09 4.08 -35.45
CA ARG A 335 -2.40 3.99 -36.12
C ARG A 335 -3.28 5.15 -35.70
N GLU A 336 -3.74 5.92 -36.67
CA GLU A 336 -4.67 7.03 -36.43
C GLU A 336 -6.06 6.48 -36.10
N ILE A 337 -6.63 6.94 -34.98
CA ILE A 337 -7.95 6.51 -34.48
C ILE A 337 -8.98 7.62 -34.70
N LEU A 338 -8.58 8.86 -34.49
CA LEU A 338 -9.39 10.03 -34.80
C LEU A 338 -8.55 10.99 -35.63
N ARG A 339 -9.15 11.53 -36.69
CA ARG A 339 -8.48 12.42 -37.62
C ARG A 339 -9.34 13.67 -37.88
N ASP A 340 -8.75 14.83 -37.56
CA ASP A 340 -9.32 16.16 -37.89
C ASP A 340 -10.79 16.30 -37.52
N LEU A 341 -11.23 15.77 -36.36
CA LEU A 341 -12.60 15.85 -35.91
C LEU A 341 -12.94 17.29 -35.51
N ASN A 342 -14.01 17.81 -36.11
CA ASN A 342 -14.56 19.12 -35.80
C ASN A 342 -16.03 18.97 -35.39
N LEU A 343 -16.40 19.54 -34.23
CA LEU A 343 -17.74 19.44 -33.66
C LEU A 343 -18.00 20.63 -32.76
N ALA A 344 -19.17 21.24 -32.92
CA ALA A 344 -19.67 22.25 -31.99
C ALA A 344 -21.07 21.84 -31.51
N ILE A 345 -21.28 21.89 -30.19
CA ILE A 345 -22.52 21.48 -29.53
C ILE A 345 -22.96 22.61 -28.62
N ARG A 346 -24.22 23.01 -28.72
CA ARG A 346 -24.82 24.06 -27.90
C ARG A 346 -25.68 23.51 -26.79
N GLN A 347 -25.91 24.34 -25.79
CA GLN A 347 -26.80 23.99 -24.69
C GLN A 347 -28.16 23.50 -25.18
N GLY A 348 -28.61 22.36 -24.68
CA GLY A 348 -29.87 21.71 -25.05
C GLY A 348 -29.77 20.76 -26.25
N GLU A 349 -28.74 20.88 -27.08
CA GLU A 349 -28.57 19.98 -28.23
C GLU A 349 -28.23 18.54 -27.82
N LYS A 350 -28.73 17.60 -28.61
CA LYS A 350 -28.52 16.16 -28.51
C LYS A 350 -27.73 15.67 -29.71
N VAL A 351 -26.55 15.15 -29.48
CA VAL A 351 -25.65 14.69 -30.55
C VAL A 351 -25.45 13.18 -30.44
N LEU A 352 -25.64 12.50 -31.56
CA LEU A 352 -25.39 11.07 -31.69
C LEU A 352 -24.03 10.83 -32.34
N ILE A 353 -23.22 9.98 -31.73
CA ILE A 353 -21.94 9.54 -32.26
C ILE A 353 -22.06 8.05 -32.66
N LYS A 354 -21.96 7.79 -33.95
CA LYS A 354 -22.05 6.47 -34.55
C LYS A 354 -20.70 6.02 -35.11
N GLY A 355 -20.54 4.74 -35.28
CA GLY A 355 -19.38 4.14 -35.95
C GLY A 355 -19.10 2.72 -35.48
N PRO A 356 -18.29 1.97 -36.23
CA PRO A 356 -17.94 0.60 -35.90
C PRO A 356 -17.15 0.50 -34.59
N SER A 357 -17.05 -0.70 -34.02
CA SER A 357 -16.22 -0.92 -32.84
C SER A 357 -14.75 -0.61 -33.15
N GLY A 358 -14.10 0.14 -32.24
CA GLY A 358 -12.69 0.54 -32.39
C GLY A 358 -12.44 1.74 -33.32
N CYS A 359 -13.46 2.54 -33.69
CA CYS A 359 -13.31 3.79 -34.46
C CYS A 359 -13.03 5.03 -33.60
N GLY A 360 -12.81 4.91 -32.29
CA GLY A 360 -12.41 6.02 -31.44
C GLY A 360 -13.52 6.68 -30.62
N LYS A 361 -14.74 6.15 -30.56
CA LYS A 361 -15.86 6.72 -29.79
C LYS A 361 -15.51 6.91 -28.30
N SER A 362 -15.08 5.84 -27.63
CA SER A 362 -14.70 5.91 -26.22
C SER A 362 -13.40 6.72 -25.99
N THR A 363 -12.52 6.79 -27.01
CA THR A 363 -11.34 7.66 -26.98
C THR A 363 -11.75 9.13 -26.99
N LEU A 364 -12.76 9.50 -27.79
CA LEU A 364 -13.31 10.86 -27.79
C LEU A 364 -13.87 11.22 -26.41
N PHE A 365 -14.64 10.34 -25.79
CA PHE A 365 -15.16 10.59 -24.45
C PHE A 365 -14.05 10.75 -23.41
N ARG A 366 -13.00 9.91 -23.45
CA ARG A 366 -11.83 10.05 -22.57
C ARG A 366 -11.08 11.37 -22.78
N MET A 367 -11.05 11.91 -24.00
CA MET A 367 -10.46 13.23 -24.24
C MET A 367 -11.36 14.36 -23.74
N ILE A 368 -12.68 14.25 -23.85
CA ILE A 368 -13.63 15.24 -23.30
C ILE A 368 -13.60 15.24 -21.76
N THR A 369 -13.47 14.07 -21.12
CA THR A 369 -13.31 13.95 -19.66
C THR A 369 -11.91 14.31 -19.19
N GLY A 370 -10.98 14.64 -20.11
CA GLY A 370 -9.60 14.96 -19.80
C GLY A 370 -8.77 13.76 -19.31
N GLU A 371 -9.29 12.53 -19.39
CA GLU A 371 -8.56 11.30 -19.06
C GLU A 371 -7.43 11.04 -20.05
N GLU A 372 -7.58 11.55 -21.26
CA GLU A 372 -6.59 11.41 -22.33
C GLU A 372 -6.36 12.74 -23.03
N LYS A 373 -5.11 13.02 -23.41
CA LYS A 373 -4.76 14.22 -24.17
C LYS A 373 -4.79 13.93 -25.67
N PRO A 374 -5.33 14.84 -26.50
CA PRO A 374 -5.24 14.74 -27.94
C PRO A 374 -3.78 14.89 -28.40
N ASP A 375 -3.44 14.31 -29.55
CA ASP A 375 -2.15 14.47 -30.20
C ASP A 375 -2.11 15.79 -30.99
N ALA A 376 -3.26 16.23 -31.54
CA ALA A 376 -3.45 17.52 -32.16
C ALA A 376 -4.87 18.02 -31.96
N GLY A 377 -5.08 19.31 -32.13
CA GLY A 377 -6.38 19.97 -31.95
C GLY A 377 -6.67 20.37 -30.50
N THR A 378 -7.87 20.88 -30.24
CA THR A 378 -8.27 21.37 -28.91
C THR A 378 -9.73 21.08 -28.64
N ILE A 379 -10.02 20.87 -27.33
CA ILE A 379 -11.39 20.80 -26.81
C ILE A 379 -11.56 21.99 -25.86
N THR A 380 -12.53 22.85 -26.15
CA THR A 380 -12.80 24.05 -25.35
C THR A 380 -14.29 24.20 -25.15
N CYS A 381 -14.69 24.89 -24.10
CA CYS A 381 -16.07 25.33 -23.94
C CYS A 381 -16.17 26.85 -23.92
N ARG A 382 -17.35 27.35 -24.28
CA ARG A 382 -17.75 28.74 -24.08
C ARG A 382 -18.78 28.79 -22.99
N THR A 383 -18.51 29.61 -21.98
CA THR A 383 -19.42 29.83 -20.86
C THR A 383 -20.43 30.95 -21.20
N ARG A 384 -21.50 31.03 -20.41
CA ARG A 384 -22.53 32.08 -20.52
C ARG A 384 -21.95 33.49 -20.44
N ASP A 385 -20.84 33.67 -19.75
CA ASP A 385 -20.14 34.96 -19.65
C ASP A 385 -19.22 35.22 -20.85
N GLY A 386 -19.26 34.37 -21.88
CA GLY A 386 -18.48 34.50 -23.12
C GLY A 386 -17.02 34.07 -23.00
N VAL A 387 -16.62 33.50 -21.87
CA VAL A 387 -15.24 33.02 -21.63
C VAL A 387 -15.01 31.68 -22.35
N LYS A 388 -13.99 31.61 -23.19
CA LYS A 388 -13.52 30.36 -23.80
C LYS A 388 -12.45 29.72 -22.93
N THR A 389 -12.66 28.48 -22.48
CA THR A 389 -11.74 27.77 -21.58
C THR A 389 -11.63 26.27 -21.89
N SER A 390 -10.49 25.67 -21.59
CA SER A 390 -10.30 24.21 -21.60
C SER A 390 -10.58 23.56 -20.24
N HIS A 391 -10.81 24.36 -19.19
CA HIS A 391 -11.06 23.88 -17.83
C HIS A 391 -12.55 23.67 -17.55
N PHE A 392 -13.17 22.72 -18.21
CA PHE A 392 -14.62 22.47 -18.12
C PHE A 392 -14.98 21.05 -17.62
N VAL A 393 -14.01 20.20 -17.38
CA VAL A 393 -14.22 18.78 -17.04
C VAL A 393 -15.18 18.60 -15.84
N ARG A 394 -15.21 19.53 -14.90
CA ARG A 394 -16.15 19.50 -13.77
C ARG A 394 -17.61 19.63 -14.18
N GLN A 395 -17.89 20.22 -15.34
CA GLN A 395 -19.25 20.36 -15.90
C GLN A 395 -19.65 19.14 -16.75
N VAL A 396 -18.75 18.17 -16.91
CA VAL A 396 -19.02 16.93 -17.64
C VAL A 396 -19.46 15.85 -16.69
N GLY A 397 -20.53 15.16 -17.00
CA GLY A 397 -20.93 13.89 -16.39
C GLY A 397 -20.93 12.80 -17.42
N ILE A 398 -20.63 11.59 -17.00
CA ILE A 398 -20.65 10.40 -17.86
C ILE A 398 -21.63 9.38 -17.29
N ILE A 399 -22.41 8.76 -18.15
CA ILE A 399 -23.13 7.53 -17.85
C ILE A 399 -22.45 6.45 -18.68
N SER A 400 -21.82 5.52 -18.00
CA SER A 400 -21.09 4.43 -18.63
C SER A 400 -22.01 3.26 -19.00
N GLN A 401 -21.55 2.40 -19.92
CA GLN A 401 -22.23 1.16 -20.29
C GLN A 401 -22.46 0.24 -19.07
N HIS A 402 -21.54 0.27 -18.11
CA HIS A 402 -21.59 -0.50 -16.86
C HIS A 402 -21.39 0.43 -15.67
N PRO A 403 -22.47 1.09 -15.17
CA PRO A 403 -22.37 2.02 -14.07
C PRO A 403 -21.81 1.36 -12.81
N PHE A 404 -20.80 2.00 -12.19
CA PHE A 404 -20.25 1.52 -10.94
C PHE A 404 -21.09 2.00 -9.75
N LEU A 405 -21.48 1.05 -8.88
CA LEU A 405 -22.22 1.33 -7.66
C LEU A 405 -21.47 0.81 -6.43
N PHE A 406 -21.39 1.64 -5.40
CA PHE A 406 -20.78 1.27 -4.14
C PHE A 406 -21.67 0.31 -3.35
N ASN A 407 -21.08 -0.63 -2.63
CA ASN A 407 -21.78 -1.50 -1.70
C ASN A 407 -22.19 -0.70 -0.45
N ASP A 408 -23.20 0.14 -0.60
CA ASP A 408 -23.70 1.07 0.39
C ASP A 408 -25.16 1.45 0.07
N THR A 409 -25.76 2.32 0.85
CA THR A 409 -27.12 2.82 0.64
C THR A 409 -27.26 3.60 -0.67
N ILE A 410 -28.49 3.73 -1.17
CA ILE A 410 -28.81 4.65 -2.27
C ILE A 410 -28.40 6.09 -1.90
N ARG A 411 -28.63 6.50 -0.67
CA ARG A 411 -28.18 7.80 -0.12
C ARG A 411 -26.70 8.03 -0.40
N TYR A 412 -25.85 7.10 0.00
CA TYR A 412 -24.41 7.19 -0.26
C TYR A 412 -24.09 7.16 -1.75
N ASN A 413 -24.73 6.25 -2.49
CA ASN A 413 -24.53 6.14 -3.93
C ASN A 413 -24.91 7.41 -4.71
N LEU A 414 -25.88 8.18 -4.26
CA LEU A 414 -26.21 9.48 -4.85
C LEU A 414 -25.28 10.59 -4.40
N SER A 415 -25.07 10.70 -3.08
CA SER A 415 -24.29 11.82 -2.51
C SER A 415 -22.78 11.66 -2.70
N LEU A 416 -22.25 10.43 -2.70
CA LEU A 416 -20.83 10.10 -2.67
C LEU A 416 -20.10 10.79 -1.50
N GLY A 417 -20.75 10.87 -0.34
CA GLY A 417 -20.25 11.50 0.87
C GLY A 417 -20.32 13.04 0.90
N GLN A 418 -20.89 13.68 -0.14
CA GLN A 418 -21.16 15.11 -0.12
C GLN A 418 -22.46 15.41 0.62
N GLU A 419 -22.59 16.62 1.17
CA GLU A 419 -23.77 17.05 1.91
C GLU A 419 -24.90 17.44 0.96
N PHE A 420 -26.00 16.68 0.99
CA PHE A 420 -27.27 16.96 0.32
C PHE A 420 -28.41 16.69 1.29
N SER A 421 -29.47 17.48 1.21
CA SER A 421 -30.68 17.24 1.98
C SER A 421 -31.45 16.02 1.45
N ASP A 422 -32.18 15.32 2.32
CA ASP A 422 -33.03 14.20 1.91
C ASP A 422 -34.03 14.62 0.83
N GLN A 423 -34.55 15.85 0.91
CA GLN A 423 -35.46 16.40 -0.08
C GLN A 423 -34.83 16.54 -1.48
N GLU A 424 -33.56 16.90 -1.58
CA GLU A 424 -32.83 16.96 -2.85
C GLU A 424 -32.63 15.55 -3.40
N LEU A 425 -32.20 14.60 -2.55
CA LEU A 425 -32.00 13.20 -2.94
C LEU A 425 -33.29 12.54 -3.41
N GLU A 426 -34.40 12.73 -2.69
CA GLU A 426 -35.70 12.21 -3.08
C GLU A 426 -36.24 12.86 -4.36
N THR A 427 -35.95 14.14 -4.57
CA THR A 427 -36.36 14.87 -5.78
C THR A 427 -35.71 14.25 -7.02
N VAL A 428 -34.39 13.97 -6.97
CA VAL A 428 -33.72 13.32 -8.12
C VAL A 428 -34.17 11.88 -8.31
N LEU A 429 -34.46 11.12 -7.23
CA LEU A 429 -35.04 9.77 -7.36
C LEU A 429 -36.39 9.80 -8.08
N ARG A 430 -37.23 10.77 -7.76
CA ARG A 430 -38.52 10.95 -8.47
C ARG A 430 -38.33 11.34 -9.94
N GLN A 431 -37.36 12.22 -10.23
CA GLN A 431 -37.04 12.61 -11.61
C GLN A 431 -36.62 11.40 -12.46
N VAL A 432 -35.85 10.46 -11.88
CA VAL A 432 -35.44 9.23 -12.58
C VAL A 432 -36.42 8.06 -12.40
N LYS A 433 -37.60 8.28 -11.80
CA LYS A 433 -38.64 7.28 -11.56
C LYS A 433 -38.18 6.05 -10.77
N LEU A 434 -37.36 6.26 -9.74
CA LEU A 434 -36.89 5.19 -8.84
C LEU A 434 -37.56 5.22 -7.46
N ASP A 435 -38.30 6.26 -7.15
CA ASP A 435 -38.93 6.48 -5.83
C ASP A 435 -39.93 5.41 -5.42
N HIS A 436 -40.55 4.72 -6.37
CA HIS A 436 -41.51 3.63 -6.12
C HIS A 436 -40.94 2.22 -6.36
N GLU A 437 -39.75 2.11 -6.94
CA GLU A 437 -39.15 0.82 -7.28
C GLU A 437 -38.22 0.29 -6.18
N LEU A 438 -37.70 1.16 -5.33
CA LEU A 438 -36.80 0.81 -4.23
C LEU A 438 -37.60 0.73 -2.91
N THR A 439 -37.72 -0.46 -2.34
CA THR A 439 -38.59 -0.72 -1.18
C THR A 439 -38.25 0.12 0.05
N ASP A 440 -36.96 0.43 0.26
CA ASP A 440 -36.47 1.20 1.41
C ASP A 440 -36.01 2.62 0.99
N GLY A 441 -36.33 3.06 -0.22
CA GLY A 441 -35.99 4.39 -0.72
C GLY A 441 -34.50 4.71 -0.64
N LEU A 442 -34.14 5.81 0.04
CA LEU A 442 -32.75 6.25 0.22
C LEU A 442 -31.90 5.27 1.05
N ASP A 443 -32.52 4.47 1.92
CA ASP A 443 -31.81 3.55 2.82
C ASP A 443 -31.68 2.14 2.23
N PHE A 444 -32.19 1.91 1.01
CA PHE A 444 -31.95 0.66 0.29
C PHE A 444 -30.47 0.41 0.08
N VAL A 445 -29.97 -0.76 0.51
CA VAL A 445 -28.55 -1.13 0.45
C VAL A 445 -28.24 -1.88 -0.84
N ILE A 446 -27.31 -1.35 -1.61
CA ILE A 446 -26.73 -2.00 -2.79
C ILE A 446 -25.64 -2.96 -2.35
N THR A 447 -25.66 -4.18 -2.91
CA THR A 447 -24.67 -5.23 -2.62
C THR A 447 -24.02 -5.75 -3.89
N ASN A 448 -22.77 -6.25 -3.77
CA ASN A 448 -22.02 -6.86 -4.88
C ASN A 448 -22.02 -6.01 -6.15
N ASN A 449 -21.69 -4.73 -6.02
CA ASN A 449 -21.70 -3.78 -7.14
C ASN A 449 -23.05 -3.74 -7.90
N GLY A 450 -24.16 -3.90 -7.17
CA GLY A 450 -25.50 -3.76 -7.72
C GLY A 450 -26.11 -5.05 -8.29
N GLU A 451 -25.65 -6.24 -7.91
CA GLU A 451 -26.30 -7.50 -8.32
C GLU A 451 -27.76 -7.60 -7.87
N ASN A 452 -28.14 -6.88 -6.82
CA ASN A 452 -29.49 -6.84 -6.28
C ASN A 452 -30.41 -5.79 -6.92
N ILE A 453 -29.99 -5.14 -8.02
CA ILE A 453 -30.78 -4.17 -8.78
C ILE A 453 -30.70 -4.45 -10.29
N SER A 454 -31.71 -4.01 -11.04
CA SER A 454 -31.76 -4.18 -12.49
C SER A 454 -30.75 -3.27 -13.24
N GLY A 455 -30.40 -3.63 -14.47
CA GLY A 455 -29.54 -2.78 -15.33
C GLY A 455 -30.13 -1.38 -15.53
N GLY A 456 -31.45 -1.28 -15.75
CA GLY A 456 -32.13 0.00 -15.86
C GLY A 456 -32.08 0.85 -14.60
N GLN A 457 -32.19 0.23 -13.42
CA GLN A 457 -32.06 0.93 -12.15
C GLN A 457 -30.64 1.47 -11.95
N ARG A 458 -29.60 0.70 -12.33
CA ARG A 458 -28.19 1.16 -12.28
C ARG A 458 -27.98 2.44 -13.09
N VAL A 459 -28.42 2.43 -14.35
CA VAL A 459 -28.30 3.59 -15.25
C VAL A 459 -29.06 4.80 -14.68
N ARG A 460 -30.26 4.59 -14.13
CA ARG A 460 -31.05 5.67 -13.52
C ARG A 460 -30.44 6.23 -12.25
N ILE A 461 -29.75 5.42 -11.45
CA ILE A 461 -28.97 5.90 -10.28
C ILE A 461 -27.81 6.78 -10.75
N GLU A 462 -27.09 6.40 -11.81
CA GLU A 462 -26.01 7.22 -12.35
C GLU A 462 -26.54 8.54 -12.94
N LEU A 463 -27.68 8.49 -13.62
CA LEU A 463 -28.36 9.68 -14.09
C LEU A 463 -28.81 10.60 -12.93
N ALA A 464 -29.30 10.01 -11.82
CA ALA A 464 -29.65 10.77 -10.62
C ALA A 464 -28.41 11.46 -10.00
N ARG A 465 -27.25 10.78 -9.98
CA ARG A 465 -25.96 11.39 -9.59
C ARG A 465 -25.61 12.60 -10.43
N PHE A 466 -25.83 12.49 -11.74
CA PHE A 466 -25.57 13.58 -12.69
C PHE A 466 -26.50 14.77 -12.43
N LEU A 467 -27.81 14.54 -12.30
CA LEU A 467 -28.80 15.57 -12.05
C LEU A 467 -28.57 16.29 -10.72
N LEU A 468 -28.22 15.55 -9.68
CA LEU A 468 -27.93 16.10 -8.35
C LEU A 468 -26.79 17.12 -8.38
N ARG A 469 -25.79 16.92 -9.26
CA ARG A 469 -24.63 17.81 -9.42
C ARG A 469 -24.80 18.93 -10.43
N LYS A 470 -25.98 19.03 -11.08
CA LYS A 470 -26.34 20.11 -12.00
C LYS A 470 -25.28 20.40 -13.07
N LYS A 471 -24.75 19.34 -13.68
CA LYS A 471 -23.73 19.44 -14.72
C LYS A 471 -24.35 19.84 -16.06
N ASP A 472 -23.56 20.52 -16.93
CA ASP A 472 -24.05 21.08 -18.19
C ASP A 472 -23.88 20.13 -19.39
N ILE A 473 -22.96 19.16 -19.31
CA ILE A 473 -22.61 18.23 -20.40
C ILE A 473 -22.78 16.80 -19.92
N LEU A 474 -23.62 16.03 -20.63
CA LEU A 474 -23.80 14.60 -20.37
C LEU A 474 -23.20 13.79 -21.52
N LEU A 475 -22.27 12.89 -21.17
CA LEU A 475 -21.75 11.85 -22.05
C LEU A 475 -22.48 10.55 -21.75
N ALA A 476 -23.16 9.96 -22.70
CA ALA A 476 -23.91 8.70 -22.57
C ALA A 476 -23.26 7.63 -23.45
N ASP A 477 -22.58 6.64 -22.81
CA ASP A 477 -21.88 5.57 -23.53
C ASP A 477 -22.70 4.28 -23.52
N GLU A 478 -23.37 3.98 -24.63
CA GLU A 478 -24.17 2.76 -24.85
C GLU A 478 -25.18 2.46 -23.72
N VAL A 479 -25.75 3.47 -23.11
CA VAL A 479 -26.54 3.39 -21.87
C VAL A 479 -27.78 2.49 -21.97
N THR A 480 -28.25 2.20 -23.17
CA THR A 480 -29.43 1.35 -23.41
C THR A 480 -29.09 -0.04 -23.93
N ALA A 481 -27.82 -0.36 -24.22
CA ALA A 481 -27.43 -1.61 -24.87
C ALA A 481 -27.73 -2.89 -24.04
N ALA A 482 -27.70 -2.78 -22.71
CA ALA A 482 -27.95 -3.89 -21.79
C ALA A 482 -29.38 -3.89 -21.17
N LEU A 483 -30.28 -3.03 -21.69
CA LEU A 483 -31.65 -2.86 -21.17
C LEU A 483 -32.67 -3.53 -22.07
N ASP A 484 -33.79 -3.99 -21.49
CA ASP A 484 -34.97 -4.36 -22.27
C ASP A 484 -35.59 -3.15 -22.97
N ALA A 485 -36.49 -3.38 -23.91
CA ALA A 485 -37.08 -2.35 -24.76
C ALA A 485 -37.81 -1.25 -23.96
N GLU A 486 -38.54 -1.61 -22.90
CA GLU A 486 -39.30 -0.69 -22.08
C GLU A 486 -38.38 0.23 -21.27
N ASN A 487 -37.41 -0.36 -20.57
CA ASN A 487 -36.40 0.41 -19.82
C ASN A 487 -35.50 1.27 -20.74
N SER A 488 -35.16 0.76 -21.93
CA SER A 488 -34.41 1.52 -22.93
C SER A 488 -35.15 2.77 -23.37
N GLN A 489 -36.44 2.62 -23.68
CA GLN A 489 -37.27 3.76 -24.08
C GLN A 489 -37.42 4.78 -22.94
N MET A 490 -37.65 4.29 -21.71
CA MET A 490 -37.83 5.16 -20.54
C MET A 490 -36.56 5.98 -20.26
N VAL A 491 -35.37 5.34 -20.26
CA VAL A 491 -34.08 6.02 -20.02
C VAL A 491 -33.80 7.03 -21.13
N ARG A 492 -34.05 6.66 -22.38
CA ARG A 492 -33.85 7.54 -23.53
C ARG A 492 -34.76 8.75 -23.45
N ASP A 493 -36.05 8.58 -23.19
CA ASP A 493 -37.01 9.70 -23.06
C ASP A 493 -36.61 10.63 -21.91
N LEU A 494 -36.10 10.08 -20.82
CA LEU A 494 -35.58 10.87 -19.72
C LEU A 494 -34.38 11.71 -20.16
N ILE A 495 -33.37 11.12 -20.83
CA ILE A 495 -32.18 11.82 -21.34
C ILE A 495 -32.58 12.92 -22.29
N PHE A 496 -33.50 12.67 -23.23
CA PHE A 496 -33.98 13.66 -24.18
C PHE A 496 -34.77 14.82 -23.53
N SER A 497 -35.39 14.58 -22.38
CA SER A 497 -36.11 15.63 -21.63
C SER A 497 -35.19 16.62 -20.91
N LEU A 498 -33.88 16.31 -20.78
CA LEU A 498 -32.95 17.14 -20.05
C LEU A 498 -32.56 18.40 -20.83
N PRO A 499 -32.44 19.58 -20.18
CA PRO A 499 -32.14 20.85 -20.85
C PRO A 499 -30.65 21.08 -21.15
N MET A 500 -29.80 20.07 -20.97
CA MET A 500 -28.35 20.17 -21.13
C MET A 500 -27.86 19.57 -22.45
N MET A 501 -26.57 19.80 -22.75
CA MET A 501 -25.89 19.13 -23.87
C MET A 501 -25.79 17.63 -23.62
N VAL A 502 -26.13 16.82 -24.61
CA VAL A 502 -25.95 15.35 -24.55
C VAL A 502 -25.19 14.87 -25.76
N LEU A 503 -24.10 14.11 -25.49
CA LEU A 503 -23.39 13.33 -26.50
C LEU A 503 -23.66 11.87 -26.21
N GLU A 504 -24.36 11.19 -27.08
CA GLU A 504 -24.68 9.77 -26.94
C GLU A 504 -23.89 8.92 -27.94
N ILE A 505 -23.20 7.91 -27.45
CA ILE A 505 -22.66 6.82 -28.26
C ILE A 505 -23.69 5.70 -28.25
N ALA A 506 -24.18 5.32 -29.44
CA ALA A 506 -25.05 4.16 -29.55
C ALA A 506 -24.80 3.38 -30.84
N HIS A 507 -25.01 2.05 -30.80
CA HIS A 507 -24.84 1.16 -31.94
C HIS A 507 -26.14 0.99 -32.76
N HIS A 508 -27.27 0.94 -32.07
CA HIS A 508 -28.59 0.78 -32.68
C HIS A 508 -29.56 1.84 -32.15
N ILE A 509 -30.08 2.65 -33.05
CA ILE A 509 -31.08 3.66 -32.76
C ILE A 509 -32.20 3.52 -33.77
N ASP A 510 -33.43 3.37 -33.28
CA ASP A 510 -34.61 3.20 -34.11
C ASP A 510 -35.07 4.53 -34.75
N ASP A 511 -34.79 5.67 -34.10
CA ASP A 511 -35.20 6.98 -34.54
C ASP A 511 -34.08 8.03 -34.34
N GLU A 512 -33.36 8.32 -35.42
CA GLU A 512 -32.28 9.33 -35.43
C GLU A 512 -32.82 10.76 -35.52
N SER A 513 -34.11 10.94 -35.87
CA SER A 513 -34.71 12.26 -36.04
C SER A 513 -34.82 13.05 -34.73
N ARG A 514 -34.64 12.38 -33.59
CA ARG A 514 -34.62 13.00 -32.24
C ARG A 514 -33.33 13.74 -31.92
N TYR A 515 -32.24 13.51 -32.68
CA TYR A 515 -30.94 14.16 -32.46
C TYR A 515 -30.81 15.39 -33.35
N ASP A 516 -30.22 16.44 -32.78
CA ASP A 516 -29.93 17.68 -33.52
C ASP A 516 -28.79 17.50 -34.52
N GLN A 517 -27.81 16.62 -34.15
CA GLN A 517 -26.66 16.28 -34.99
C GLN A 517 -26.34 14.78 -34.90
N VAL A 518 -25.95 14.20 -36.04
CA VAL A 518 -25.46 12.81 -36.12
C VAL A 518 -24.08 12.82 -36.72
N ILE A 519 -23.10 12.28 -35.98
CA ILE A 519 -21.69 12.18 -36.38
C ILE A 519 -21.32 10.73 -36.60
N GLU A 520 -20.81 10.42 -37.77
CA GLU A 520 -20.35 9.10 -38.13
C GLU A 520 -18.83 9.06 -38.11
N LEU A 521 -18.26 8.39 -37.09
CA LEU A 521 -16.83 8.11 -37.05
C LEU A 521 -16.51 6.90 -37.91
N ARG A 522 -15.52 7.03 -38.80
CA ARG A 522 -15.09 5.97 -39.73
C ARG A 522 -13.83 5.31 -39.22
N LYS A 523 -13.73 4.03 -39.50
CA LYS A 523 -12.50 3.28 -39.21
C LYS A 523 -11.59 3.40 -40.43
N GLU A 524 -10.41 4.00 -40.26
CA GLU A 524 -9.36 3.94 -41.29
C GLU A 524 -8.52 2.66 -41.24
#